data_226403bb86ebd5d84f116035b7fc65b7
#
_entry.id   226403bb86ebd5d84f116035b7fc65b7
#
_cell.length_a   1.000
_cell.length_b   1.000
_cell.length_c   1.000
_cell.angle_alpha   90.00
_cell.angle_beta   90.00
_cell.angle_gamma   90.00
#
_symmetry.space_group_name_H-M   'P 1'
#
loop_
_entity.id
_entity.type
_entity.pdbx_description
1 polymer ?
#
loop_
_entity_poly.entity_id
_entity_poly.type
_entity_poly.pdbx_seq_one_letter_code
_entity_poly.pdbx_strand_id
1 'polypeptide(L)'
;MRFTKMNGAGNDFIIVENLRGELDEQKLSKLARTLCDRRMSIGADGLMAVVPAKGAADYGMLFFNCDGSLGEMCGNGARCICRYGYETGLAGETQTIETTAGLVTGTRIDAKNYRIRLPDPANLQYLALDVDGKKVGCMYLELGNPGIPHAVVQYPGLREADEQALFEFGRKLRYHPAFPKGANVNFLEKTGENRFYERTWERGVEDFTYACGTGTGASVYALAEKRRCGDHAEVEVKGGLLIVDIVRVGKKCMDLLLTGPASLVCEGEVFEEAIPQEAAFGCV
;
A
#
# COMPACT_ATOMS: atom_id res chain seq x y z
N MET A 1 10.80 -16.06 19.24
CA MET A 1 10.42 -16.00 17.80
C MET A 1 11.14 -14.83 17.15
N ARG A 2 11.83 -15.06 16.03
CA ARG A 2 12.53 -13.97 15.30
C ARG A 2 11.55 -13.14 14.48
N PHE A 3 11.84 -11.86 14.35
CA PHE A 3 11.10 -10.93 13.49
C PHE A 3 12.04 -9.95 12.80
N THR A 4 11.59 -9.40 11.67
CA THR A 4 12.21 -8.26 10.99
C THR A 4 11.21 -7.12 10.95
N LYS A 5 11.63 -5.93 11.41
CA LYS A 5 10.83 -4.70 11.30
C LYS A 5 11.22 -3.98 10.02
N MET A 6 10.22 -3.64 9.21
CA MET A 6 10.41 -2.92 7.95
C MET A 6 9.48 -1.72 7.84
N ASN A 7 9.86 -0.77 6.95
CA ASN A 7 9.06 0.39 6.61
C ASN A 7 9.00 0.58 5.09
N GLY A 8 7.81 0.72 4.55
CA GLY A 8 7.55 0.99 3.14
C GLY A 8 6.84 2.33 2.95
N ALA A 9 7.60 3.41 2.76
CA ALA A 9 7.06 4.76 2.56
C ALA A 9 6.10 5.23 3.68
N GLY A 10 6.48 5.00 4.95
CA GLY A 10 5.71 5.43 6.11
C GLY A 10 4.76 4.39 6.71
N ASN A 11 4.45 3.31 6.01
CA ASN A 11 3.82 2.13 6.61
C ASN A 11 4.88 1.20 7.18
N ASP A 12 4.67 0.73 8.40
CA ASP A 12 5.62 -0.13 9.08
C ASP A 12 5.03 -1.52 9.39
N PHE A 13 5.87 -2.53 9.21
CA PHE A 13 5.44 -3.92 9.27
C PHE A 13 6.38 -4.75 10.13
N ILE A 14 5.81 -5.74 10.82
CA ILE A 14 6.55 -6.84 11.44
C ILE A 14 6.48 -8.02 10.49
N ILE A 15 7.63 -8.57 10.10
CA ILE A 15 7.71 -9.75 9.26
C ILE A 15 8.17 -10.93 10.12
N VAL A 16 7.43 -12.04 10.03
CA VAL A 16 7.76 -13.31 10.70
C VAL A 16 7.77 -14.45 9.69
N GLU A 17 8.66 -15.41 9.87
CA GLU A 17 8.67 -16.62 9.05
C GLU A 17 7.74 -17.68 9.63
N ASN A 18 6.91 -18.23 8.77
CA ASN A 18 6.04 -19.37 9.04
C ASN A 18 6.12 -20.40 7.90
N LEU A 19 7.33 -20.60 7.35
CA LEU A 19 7.57 -21.53 6.26
C LEU A 19 7.29 -23.00 6.61
N ARG A 20 7.30 -23.33 7.91
CA ARG A 20 6.93 -24.67 8.39
C ARG A 20 5.43 -24.85 8.65
N GLY A 21 4.63 -23.76 8.56
CA GLY A 21 3.19 -23.81 8.79
C GLY A 21 2.80 -24.08 10.26
N GLU A 22 3.66 -23.74 11.21
CA GLU A 22 3.44 -23.99 12.66
C GLU A 22 2.37 -23.07 13.25
N LEU A 23 2.16 -21.90 12.61
CA LEU A 23 1.16 -20.93 12.99
C LEU A 23 0.01 -20.94 11.96
N ASP A 24 -1.19 -21.29 12.40
CA ASP A 24 -2.41 -21.11 11.61
C ASP A 24 -2.86 -19.64 11.56
N GLU A 25 -3.86 -19.34 10.74
CA GLU A 25 -4.37 -17.96 10.58
C GLU A 25 -4.90 -17.36 11.89
N GLN A 26 -5.48 -18.18 12.79
CA GLN A 26 -6.00 -17.68 14.06
C GLN A 26 -4.86 -17.26 14.99
N LYS A 27 -3.79 -18.07 15.05
CA LYS A 27 -2.58 -17.73 15.82
C LYS A 27 -1.89 -16.49 15.25
N LEU A 28 -1.76 -16.40 13.93
CA LEU A 28 -1.19 -15.21 13.25
C LEU A 28 -2.03 -13.95 13.49
N SER A 29 -3.34 -14.04 13.48
CA SER A 29 -4.25 -12.94 13.81
C SER A 29 -4.05 -12.44 15.25
N LYS A 30 -3.96 -13.34 16.24
CA LYS A 30 -3.69 -12.99 17.64
C LYS A 30 -2.30 -12.38 17.80
N LEU A 31 -1.30 -12.96 17.12
CA LEU A 31 0.05 -12.45 17.11
C LEU A 31 0.13 -11.03 16.56
N ALA A 32 -0.59 -10.75 15.46
CA ALA A 32 -0.66 -9.41 14.89
C ALA A 32 -1.22 -8.40 15.89
N ARG A 33 -2.34 -8.70 16.54
CA ARG A 33 -2.91 -7.82 17.58
C ARG A 33 -1.93 -7.52 18.70
N THR A 34 -1.19 -8.52 19.14
CA THR A 34 -0.25 -8.37 20.25
C THR A 34 1.00 -7.61 19.82
N LEU A 35 1.65 -8.03 18.73
CA LEU A 35 2.94 -7.44 18.34
C LEU A 35 2.80 -6.06 17.70
N CYS A 36 1.65 -5.76 17.08
CA CYS A 36 1.44 -4.46 16.44
C CYS A 36 1.01 -3.36 17.43
N ASP A 37 0.72 -3.67 18.69
CA ASP A 37 0.45 -2.64 19.69
C ASP A 37 1.70 -1.77 19.93
N ARG A 38 1.57 -0.45 19.66
CA ARG A 38 2.69 0.50 19.71
C ARG A 38 3.14 0.88 21.11
N ARG A 39 2.34 0.57 22.12
CA ARG A 39 2.66 0.89 23.54
C ARG A 39 3.05 -0.34 24.33
N MET A 40 2.45 -1.48 24.02
CA MET A 40 2.60 -2.69 24.80
C MET A 40 3.57 -3.69 24.15
N SER A 41 4.00 -3.47 22.90
CA SER A 41 4.85 -4.38 22.17
C SER A 41 5.73 -3.65 21.14
N ILE A 42 6.11 -4.32 20.02
CA ILE A 42 6.97 -3.79 18.97
C ILE A 42 6.31 -2.58 18.28
N GLY A 43 5.00 -2.67 18.05
CA GLY A 43 4.23 -1.65 17.34
C GLY A 43 4.42 -1.69 15.82
N ALA A 44 3.33 -1.77 15.07
CA ALA A 44 3.32 -1.72 13.60
C ALA A 44 1.92 -1.41 13.07
N ASP A 45 1.83 -1.08 11.78
CA ASP A 45 0.54 -0.99 11.06
C ASP A 45 0.01 -2.40 10.73
N GLY A 46 0.90 -3.40 10.65
CA GLY A 46 0.50 -4.78 10.42
C GLY A 46 1.63 -5.78 10.54
N LEU A 47 1.24 -7.06 10.50
CA LEU A 47 2.13 -8.21 10.53
C LEU A 47 2.04 -8.95 9.20
N MET A 48 3.18 -9.32 8.62
CA MET A 48 3.29 -10.17 7.45
C MET A 48 3.94 -11.50 7.84
N ALA A 49 3.25 -12.59 7.58
CA ALA A 49 3.80 -13.92 7.75
C ALA A 49 4.24 -14.48 6.39
N VAL A 50 5.51 -14.84 6.27
CA VAL A 50 6.05 -15.57 5.13
C VAL A 50 5.64 -17.03 5.26
N VAL A 51 4.92 -17.53 4.26
CA VAL A 51 4.39 -18.92 4.24
C VAL A 51 4.84 -19.64 2.97
N PRO A 52 4.78 -20.98 2.93
CA PRO A 52 5.02 -21.71 1.69
C PRO A 52 4.01 -21.29 0.61
N ALA A 53 4.45 -21.13 -0.63
CA ALA A 53 3.53 -20.98 -1.75
C ALA A 53 2.74 -22.27 -1.97
N LYS A 54 1.48 -22.13 -2.37
CA LYS A 54 0.61 -23.26 -2.77
C LYS A 54 0.76 -23.61 -4.25
N GLY A 55 1.27 -22.64 -5.05
CA GLY A 55 1.44 -22.75 -6.49
C GLY A 55 2.89 -22.57 -6.95
N ALA A 56 3.07 -21.94 -8.11
CA ALA A 56 4.37 -21.70 -8.74
C ALA A 56 5.08 -20.41 -8.27
N ALA A 57 4.55 -19.71 -7.26
CA ALA A 57 5.19 -18.54 -6.67
C ALA A 57 6.44 -18.94 -5.88
N ASP A 58 7.36 -17.99 -5.70
CA ASP A 58 8.58 -18.24 -4.93
C ASP A 58 8.25 -18.51 -3.45
N TYR A 59 7.28 -17.78 -2.89
CA TYR A 59 6.73 -17.97 -1.53
C TYR A 59 5.36 -17.30 -1.42
N GLY A 60 4.68 -17.53 -0.30
CA GLY A 60 3.42 -16.90 0.04
C GLY A 60 3.58 -15.84 1.15
N MET A 61 2.62 -14.92 1.22
CA MET A 61 2.50 -13.92 2.27
C MET A 61 1.06 -13.86 2.77
N LEU A 62 0.88 -13.95 4.08
CA LEU A 62 -0.36 -13.59 4.76
C LEU A 62 -0.15 -12.25 5.47
N PHE A 63 -1.01 -11.28 5.16
CA PHE A 63 -0.95 -9.96 5.76
C PHE A 63 -2.09 -9.78 6.75
N PHE A 64 -1.77 -9.35 7.98
CA PHE A 64 -2.73 -9.02 9.03
C PHE A 64 -2.58 -7.55 9.42
N ASN A 65 -3.69 -6.83 9.47
CA ASN A 65 -3.75 -5.50 10.05
C ASN A 65 -3.43 -5.54 11.56
N CYS A 66 -3.12 -4.40 12.16
CA CYS A 66 -2.82 -4.32 13.59
C CYS A 66 -3.97 -4.77 14.51
N ASP A 67 -5.22 -4.76 14.01
CA ASP A 67 -6.39 -5.29 14.71
C ASP A 67 -6.54 -6.83 14.57
N GLY A 68 -5.63 -7.49 13.85
CA GLY A 68 -5.62 -8.92 13.57
C GLY A 68 -6.55 -9.35 12.44
N SER A 69 -7.22 -8.46 11.76
CA SER A 69 -7.99 -8.78 10.56
C SER A 69 -7.06 -9.17 9.41
N LEU A 70 -7.45 -10.20 8.65
CA LEU A 70 -6.71 -10.60 7.45
C LEU A 70 -6.88 -9.52 6.38
N GLY A 71 -5.76 -8.97 5.89
CA GLY A 71 -5.72 -8.00 4.82
C GLY A 71 -5.57 -8.67 3.46
N GLU A 72 -5.98 -7.97 2.41
CA GLU A 72 -5.86 -8.48 1.06
C GLU A 72 -4.43 -8.25 0.51
N MET A 73 -4.08 -7.01 0.23
CA MET A 73 -2.76 -6.63 -0.28
C MET A 73 -2.49 -5.15 0.03
N CYS A 74 -1.31 -4.85 0.52
CA CYS A 74 -0.81 -3.51 0.72
C CYS A 74 0.40 -3.28 -0.19
N GLY A 75 0.34 -2.31 -1.10
CA GLY A 75 1.45 -2.02 -2.03
C GLY A 75 2.75 -1.66 -1.31
N ASN A 76 2.66 -0.97 -0.17
CA ASN A 76 3.82 -0.65 0.67
C ASN A 76 4.40 -1.94 1.31
N GLY A 77 3.52 -2.82 1.80
CA GLY A 77 3.89 -4.14 2.33
C GLY A 77 4.49 -5.05 1.27
N ALA A 78 3.94 -5.06 0.05
CA ALA A 78 4.48 -5.86 -1.05
C ALA A 78 5.94 -5.50 -1.39
N ARG A 79 6.32 -4.20 -1.34
CA ARG A 79 7.71 -3.80 -1.54
C ARG A 79 8.61 -4.26 -0.38
N CYS A 80 8.11 -4.17 0.86
CA CYS A 80 8.85 -4.64 2.04
C CYS A 80 9.09 -6.15 1.97
N ILE A 81 8.07 -6.94 1.66
CA ILE A 81 8.22 -8.39 1.59
C ILE A 81 9.12 -8.84 0.41
N CYS A 82 9.11 -8.11 -0.72
CA CYS A 82 10.06 -8.33 -1.81
C CYS A 82 11.51 -8.09 -1.37
N ARG A 83 11.77 -7.01 -0.63
CA ARG A 83 13.10 -6.78 -0.08
C ARG A 83 13.48 -7.86 0.91
N TYR A 84 12.58 -8.24 1.81
CA TYR A 84 12.81 -9.31 2.75
C TYR A 84 13.19 -10.61 2.04
N GLY A 85 12.41 -11.04 1.03
CA GLY A 85 12.67 -12.25 0.26
C GLY A 85 14.04 -12.25 -0.43
N TYR A 86 14.48 -11.11 -0.96
CA TYR A 86 15.80 -10.96 -1.56
C TYR A 86 16.94 -11.04 -0.51
N GLU A 87 16.83 -10.26 0.56
CA GLU A 87 17.89 -10.18 1.60
C GLU A 87 18.06 -11.49 2.37
N THR A 88 16.99 -12.28 2.52
CA THR A 88 17.02 -13.59 3.18
C THR A 88 17.34 -14.76 2.23
N GLY A 89 17.44 -14.50 0.94
CA GLY A 89 17.71 -15.53 -0.08
C GLY A 89 16.52 -16.45 -0.39
N LEU A 90 15.31 -16.07 0.01
CA LEU A 90 14.08 -16.81 -0.35
C LEU A 90 13.76 -16.70 -1.85
N ALA A 91 14.12 -15.56 -2.46
CA ALA A 91 13.90 -15.33 -3.88
C ALA A 91 14.98 -14.42 -4.49
N GLY A 92 15.01 -14.33 -5.82
CA GLY A 92 15.95 -13.48 -6.56
C GLY A 92 15.50 -12.02 -6.69
N GLU A 93 16.12 -11.27 -7.61
CA GLU A 93 15.79 -9.86 -7.86
C GLU A 93 14.37 -9.67 -8.40
N THR A 94 13.88 -10.59 -9.22
CA THR A 94 12.48 -10.66 -9.64
C THR A 94 11.84 -11.84 -8.95
N GLN A 95 10.71 -11.61 -8.33
CA GLN A 95 10.04 -12.60 -7.49
C GLN A 95 8.53 -12.53 -7.63
N THR A 96 7.89 -13.67 -7.44
CA THR A 96 6.44 -13.84 -7.41
C THR A 96 6.00 -14.26 -6.01
N ILE A 97 4.99 -13.58 -5.50
CA ILE A 97 4.49 -13.77 -4.13
C ILE A 97 3.01 -14.12 -4.22
N GLU A 98 2.63 -15.23 -3.61
CA GLU A 98 1.22 -15.59 -3.47
C GLU A 98 0.62 -14.84 -2.28
N THR A 99 -0.45 -14.09 -2.53
CA THR A 99 -1.19 -13.34 -1.50
C THR A 99 -2.67 -13.69 -1.52
N THR A 100 -3.43 -13.23 -0.53
CA THR A 100 -4.89 -13.38 -0.50
C THR A 100 -5.59 -12.68 -1.67
N ALA A 101 -4.95 -11.66 -2.27
CA ALA A 101 -5.46 -10.94 -3.45
C ALA A 101 -4.93 -11.51 -4.78
N GLY A 102 -4.20 -12.64 -4.76
CA GLY A 102 -3.59 -13.27 -5.93
C GLY A 102 -2.07 -13.10 -5.98
N LEU A 103 -1.51 -13.30 -7.17
CA LEU A 103 -0.06 -13.20 -7.40
C LEU A 103 0.39 -11.74 -7.49
N VAL A 104 1.42 -11.41 -6.75
CA VAL A 104 2.12 -10.13 -6.82
C VAL A 104 3.52 -10.37 -7.38
N THR A 105 3.88 -9.63 -8.42
CA THR A 105 5.24 -9.63 -8.96
C THR A 105 5.99 -8.42 -8.42
N GLY A 106 7.17 -8.66 -7.85
CA GLY A 106 8.06 -7.63 -7.35
C GLY A 106 9.44 -7.73 -8.00
N THR A 107 10.08 -6.58 -8.21
CA THR A 107 11.42 -6.50 -8.79
C THR A 107 12.27 -5.54 -7.99
N ARG A 108 13.47 -5.97 -7.62
CA ARG A 108 14.50 -5.14 -7.02
C ARG A 108 15.03 -4.15 -8.07
N ILE A 109 14.99 -2.87 -7.77
CA ILE A 109 15.55 -1.82 -8.64
C ILE A 109 16.93 -1.42 -8.16
N ASP A 110 17.10 -1.28 -6.86
CA ASP A 110 18.38 -1.02 -6.19
C ASP A 110 18.35 -1.53 -4.75
N ALA A 111 19.32 -1.16 -3.94
CA ALA A 111 19.44 -1.62 -2.55
C ALA A 111 18.24 -1.24 -1.65
N LYS A 112 17.46 -0.22 -2.01
CA LYS A 112 16.35 0.29 -1.18
C LYS A 112 15.02 0.35 -1.92
N ASN A 113 15.02 0.41 -3.24
CA ASN A 113 13.83 0.60 -4.05
C ASN A 113 13.40 -0.70 -4.71
N TYR A 114 12.12 -0.99 -4.56
CA TYR A 114 11.47 -2.16 -5.14
C TYR A 114 10.27 -1.72 -5.95
N ARG A 115 10.05 -2.39 -7.07
CA ARG A 115 8.94 -2.17 -8.00
C ARG A 115 7.93 -3.28 -7.86
N ILE A 116 6.66 -2.92 -7.83
CA ILE A 116 5.55 -3.87 -7.89
C ILE A 116 4.60 -3.50 -9.02
N ARG A 117 3.92 -4.49 -9.58
CA ARG A 117 2.79 -4.27 -10.47
C ARG A 117 1.55 -4.00 -9.64
N LEU A 118 0.88 -2.89 -9.89
CA LEU A 118 -0.42 -2.56 -9.31
C LEU A 118 -1.54 -3.26 -10.10
N PRO A 119 -2.74 -3.43 -9.51
CA PRO A 119 -3.91 -3.89 -10.22
C PRO A 119 -4.28 -2.99 -11.40
N ASP A 120 -4.94 -3.59 -12.41
CA ASP A 120 -5.30 -2.87 -13.63
C ASP A 120 -6.29 -1.74 -13.37
N PRO A 121 -6.11 -0.56 -14.02
CA PRO A 121 -7.03 0.54 -13.91
C PRO A 121 -8.32 0.27 -14.70
N ALA A 122 -9.45 0.63 -14.12
CA ALA A 122 -10.78 0.49 -14.69
C ALA A 122 -11.68 1.69 -14.35
N ASN A 123 -12.80 1.82 -15.05
CA ASN A 123 -13.90 2.75 -14.75
C ASN A 123 -13.49 4.23 -14.63
N LEU A 124 -12.49 4.69 -15.41
CA LEU A 124 -12.07 6.09 -15.38
C LEU A 124 -13.20 7.03 -15.82
N GLN A 125 -13.56 7.94 -14.93
CA GLN A 125 -14.60 8.94 -15.13
C GLN A 125 -14.09 10.33 -14.76
N TYR A 126 -14.66 11.36 -15.39
CA TYR A 126 -14.38 12.76 -15.09
C TYR A 126 -15.65 13.42 -14.55
N LEU A 127 -15.62 13.81 -13.30
CA LEU A 127 -16.78 14.29 -12.56
C LEU A 127 -16.60 15.74 -12.14
N ALA A 128 -17.71 16.48 -12.09
CA ALA A 128 -17.79 17.77 -11.42
C ALA A 128 -18.67 17.59 -10.18
N LEU A 129 -18.02 17.45 -9.03
CA LEU A 129 -18.68 17.21 -7.75
C LEU A 129 -19.13 18.53 -7.13
N ASP A 130 -20.25 18.51 -6.42
CA ASP A 130 -20.69 19.65 -5.62
C ASP A 130 -20.32 19.39 -4.16
N VAL A 131 -19.38 20.16 -3.64
CA VAL A 131 -18.98 20.08 -2.24
C VAL A 131 -19.23 21.44 -1.59
N ASP A 132 -20.21 21.52 -0.72
CA ASP A 132 -20.64 22.77 -0.04
C ASP A 132 -20.97 23.91 -1.04
N GLY A 133 -21.63 23.60 -2.15
CA GLY A 133 -22.00 24.58 -3.18
C GLY A 133 -20.84 24.98 -4.10
N LYS A 134 -19.65 24.39 -3.95
CA LYS A 134 -18.51 24.61 -4.84
C LYS A 134 -18.32 23.43 -5.79
N LYS A 135 -18.08 23.73 -7.07
CA LYS A 135 -17.77 22.70 -8.07
C LYS A 135 -16.32 22.27 -7.97
N VAL A 136 -16.09 20.99 -7.74
CA VAL A 136 -14.77 20.35 -7.62
C VAL A 136 -14.58 19.37 -8.77
N GLY A 137 -13.56 19.59 -9.58
CA GLY A 137 -13.18 18.66 -10.65
C GLY A 137 -12.53 17.42 -10.04
N CYS A 138 -13.04 16.23 -10.36
CA CYS A 138 -12.55 14.97 -9.85
C CYS A 138 -12.37 13.96 -10.99
N MET A 139 -11.29 13.18 -10.95
CA MET A 139 -11.09 12.00 -11.77
C MET A 139 -11.34 10.79 -10.87
N TYR A 140 -12.36 10.00 -11.20
CA TYR A 140 -12.69 8.77 -10.48
C TYR A 140 -12.22 7.56 -11.28
N LEU A 141 -11.60 6.60 -10.63
CA LEU A 141 -11.26 5.31 -11.23
C LEU A 141 -11.15 4.24 -10.15
N GLU A 142 -11.12 3.00 -10.59
CA GLU A 142 -10.91 1.83 -9.73
C GLU A 142 -9.66 1.08 -10.17
N LEU A 143 -8.91 0.49 -9.22
CA LEU A 143 -7.81 -0.43 -9.50
C LEU A 143 -8.19 -1.84 -9.08
N GLY A 144 -8.11 -2.79 -10.02
CA GLY A 144 -8.39 -4.21 -9.78
C GLY A 144 -9.84 -4.64 -9.97
N ASN A 145 -10.11 -5.91 -9.64
CA ASN A 145 -11.46 -6.51 -9.65
C ASN A 145 -11.57 -7.53 -8.49
N PRO A 146 -12.37 -7.25 -7.43
CA PRO A 146 -13.16 -6.03 -7.21
C PRO A 146 -12.27 -4.77 -7.14
N GLY A 147 -12.77 -3.66 -7.68
CA GLY A 147 -11.98 -2.43 -7.81
C GLY A 147 -11.83 -1.65 -6.50
N ILE A 148 -10.64 -1.19 -6.23
CA ILE A 148 -10.35 -0.23 -5.14
C ILE A 148 -10.65 1.17 -5.69
N PRO A 149 -11.66 1.90 -5.14
CA PRO A 149 -12.08 3.19 -5.68
C PRO A 149 -11.16 4.33 -5.25
N HIS A 150 -10.80 5.18 -6.22
CA HIS A 150 -9.96 6.36 -6.04
C HIS A 150 -10.62 7.60 -6.66
N ALA A 151 -10.70 8.67 -5.88
CA ALA A 151 -11.08 10.01 -6.31
C ALA A 151 -9.81 10.88 -6.33
N VAL A 152 -9.45 11.38 -7.50
CA VAL A 152 -8.23 12.16 -7.73
C VAL A 152 -8.59 13.62 -7.97
N VAL A 153 -8.10 14.50 -7.12
CA VAL A 153 -8.40 15.94 -7.13
C VAL A 153 -7.10 16.74 -7.23
N GLN A 154 -7.00 17.56 -8.27
CA GLN A 154 -5.91 18.52 -8.35
C GLN A 154 -6.14 19.65 -7.35
N TYR A 155 -5.15 19.88 -6.48
CA TYR A 155 -5.23 20.87 -5.40
C TYR A 155 -3.97 21.75 -5.39
N PRO A 156 -3.96 22.89 -6.13
CA PRO A 156 -2.85 23.83 -6.07
C PRO A 156 -2.64 24.40 -4.66
N GLY A 157 -1.40 24.46 -4.20
CA GLY A 157 -1.06 24.91 -2.84
C GLY A 157 -1.30 23.82 -1.78
N LEU A 158 -1.25 22.55 -2.15
CA LEU A 158 -1.47 21.42 -1.23
C LEU A 158 -0.46 21.38 -0.09
N ARG A 159 0.79 21.79 -0.35
CA ARG A 159 1.86 21.82 0.67
C ARG A 159 1.59 22.80 1.80
N GLU A 160 0.98 23.94 1.48
CA GLU A 160 0.64 25.00 2.42
C GLU A 160 -0.82 24.97 2.85
N ALA A 161 -1.56 23.92 2.49
CA ALA A 161 -2.98 23.79 2.83
C ALA A 161 -3.17 23.73 4.36
N ASP A 162 -4.19 24.42 4.84
CA ASP A 162 -4.61 24.28 6.23
C ASP A 162 -5.03 22.84 6.52
N GLU A 163 -4.41 22.22 7.51
CA GLU A 163 -4.58 20.80 7.85
C GLU A 163 -6.03 20.46 8.18
N GLN A 164 -6.70 21.31 8.98
CA GLN A 164 -8.07 21.05 9.39
C GLN A 164 -9.06 21.21 8.22
N ALA A 165 -8.86 22.24 7.39
CA ALA A 165 -9.69 22.45 6.20
C ALA A 165 -9.52 21.33 5.19
N LEU A 166 -8.28 20.85 4.98
CA LEU A 166 -7.99 19.73 4.08
C LEU A 166 -8.56 18.42 4.62
N PHE A 167 -8.48 18.20 5.93
CA PHE A 167 -9.08 17.04 6.62
C PHE A 167 -10.59 16.97 6.37
N GLU A 168 -11.30 18.07 6.65
CA GLU A 168 -12.75 18.13 6.44
C GLU A 168 -13.13 17.98 4.97
N PHE A 169 -12.34 18.52 4.06
CA PHE A 169 -12.56 18.38 2.63
C PHE A 169 -12.34 16.94 2.17
N GLY A 170 -11.28 16.27 2.63
CA GLY A 170 -11.02 14.86 2.37
C GLY A 170 -12.17 13.99 2.86
N ARG A 171 -12.64 14.20 4.09
CA ARG A 171 -13.78 13.49 4.67
C ARG A 171 -15.06 13.66 3.86
N LYS A 172 -15.39 14.89 3.42
CA LYS A 172 -16.57 15.16 2.60
C LYS A 172 -16.52 14.45 1.25
N LEU A 173 -15.38 14.48 0.59
CA LEU A 173 -15.17 13.76 -0.68
C LEU A 173 -15.21 12.23 -0.47
N ARG A 174 -14.61 11.72 0.61
CA ARG A 174 -14.61 10.29 0.96
C ARG A 174 -16.02 9.69 1.01
N TYR A 175 -16.99 10.45 1.52
CA TYR A 175 -18.39 10.05 1.67
C TYR A 175 -19.32 10.71 0.65
N HIS A 176 -18.79 11.30 -0.44
CA HIS A 176 -19.61 11.99 -1.42
C HIS A 176 -20.59 11.03 -2.11
N PRO A 177 -21.87 11.41 -2.31
CA PRO A 177 -22.90 10.55 -2.92
C PRO A 177 -22.56 9.98 -4.28
N ALA A 178 -21.66 10.64 -5.04
CA ALA A 178 -21.16 10.12 -6.31
C ALA A 178 -20.30 8.84 -6.15
N PHE A 179 -19.89 8.48 -4.94
CA PHE A 179 -19.08 7.31 -4.64
C PHE A 179 -19.83 6.34 -3.70
N PRO A 180 -20.73 5.49 -4.22
CA PRO A 180 -21.57 4.62 -3.39
C PRO A 180 -20.76 3.66 -2.48
N LYS A 181 -19.56 3.25 -2.93
CA LYS A 181 -18.63 2.43 -2.15
C LYS A 181 -17.66 3.28 -1.30
N GLY A 182 -17.80 4.60 -1.34
CA GLY A 182 -16.78 5.55 -0.91
C GLY A 182 -15.54 5.49 -1.80
N ALA A 183 -14.55 6.34 -1.55
CA ALA A 183 -13.30 6.34 -2.31
C ALA A 183 -12.12 6.73 -1.41
N ASN A 184 -10.91 6.27 -1.75
CA ASN A 184 -9.68 6.92 -1.32
C ASN A 184 -9.60 8.28 -2.05
N VAL A 185 -9.34 9.36 -1.33
CA VAL A 185 -9.27 10.70 -1.91
C VAL A 185 -7.82 11.13 -2.02
N ASN A 186 -7.35 11.26 -3.25
CA ASN A 186 -5.96 11.62 -3.55
C ASN A 186 -5.92 13.09 -3.99
N PHE A 187 -5.31 13.94 -3.19
CA PHE A 187 -5.06 15.34 -3.53
C PHE A 187 -3.67 15.45 -4.14
N LEU A 188 -3.57 16.13 -5.31
CA LEU A 188 -2.30 16.31 -6.02
C LEU A 188 -2.03 17.78 -6.32
N GLU A 189 -0.79 18.17 -6.05
CA GLU A 189 -0.20 19.40 -6.51
C GLU A 189 0.90 19.09 -7.54
N LYS A 190 0.86 19.77 -8.69
CA LYS A 190 1.93 19.67 -9.68
C LYS A 190 3.12 20.52 -9.24
N THR A 191 4.28 19.90 -9.02
CA THR A 191 5.52 20.56 -8.56
C THR A 191 6.56 20.70 -9.65
N GLY A 192 6.37 20.04 -10.81
CA GLY A 192 7.28 20.09 -11.95
C GLY A 192 6.73 19.34 -13.15
N GLU A 193 7.54 19.18 -14.20
CA GLU A 193 7.19 18.30 -15.31
C GLU A 193 7.24 16.86 -14.81
N ASN A 194 6.11 16.13 -14.93
CA ASN A 194 5.93 14.78 -14.41
C ASN A 194 6.27 14.61 -12.91
N ARG A 195 6.21 15.71 -12.14
CA ARG A 195 6.45 15.71 -10.70
C ARG A 195 5.25 16.26 -9.95
N PHE A 196 4.89 15.55 -8.88
CA PHE A 196 3.71 15.85 -8.08
C PHE A 196 4.02 15.70 -6.59
N TYR A 197 3.26 16.42 -5.77
CA TYR A 197 3.12 16.16 -4.35
C TYR A 197 1.72 15.63 -4.11
N GLU A 198 1.59 14.55 -3.30
CA GLU A 198 0.32 13.88 -3.05
C GLU A 198 0.05 13.71 -1.57
N ARG A 199 -1.21 13.88 -1.20
CA ARG A 199 -1.77 13.49 0.09
C ARG A 199 -3.02 12.66 -0.13
N THR A 200 -3.13 11.50 0.52
CA THR A 200 -4.26 10.60 0.38
C THR A 200 -5.03 10.47 1.68
N TRP A 201 -6.33 10.81 1.64
CA TRP A 201 -7.30 10.41 2.64
C TRP A 201 -7.72 8.96 2.35
N GLU A 202 -7.36 8.04 3.22
CA GLU A 202 -7.50 6.62 2.93
C GLU A 202 -8.79 6.04 3.52
N ARG A 203 -9.54 5.36 2.67
CA ARG A 203 -10.76 4.63 3.03
C ARG A 203 -10.43 3.47 3.97
N GLY A 204 -11.10 3.41 5.12
CA GLY A 204 -10.87 2.40 6.15
C GLY A 204 -9.88 2.85 7.23
N VAL A 205 -8.94 3.75 6.91
CA VAL A 205 -8.11 4.46 7.89
C VAL A 205 -8.85 5.69 8.39
N GLU A 206 -9.61 6.34 7.50
CA GLU A 206 -10.41 7.55 7.72
C GLU A 206 -9.56 8.75 8.20
N ASP A 207 -8.35 8.82 7.67
CA ASP A 207 -7.37 9.89 7.90
C ASP A 207 -6.38 9.96 6.73
N PHE A 208 -5.50 10.98 6.76
CA PHE A 208 -4.37 11.07 5.83
C PHE A 208 -3.27 10.09 6.19
N THR A 209 -2.90 9.23 5.24
CA THR A 209 -1.80 8.29 5.39
C THR A 209 -0.49 8.87 4.86
N TYR A 210 0.62 8.23 5.21
CA TYR A 210 1.95 8.62 4.75
C TYR A 210 2.16 8.33 3.26
N ALA A 211 1.55 7.26 2.75
CA ALA A 211 1.54 6.88 1.35
C ALA A 211 0.43 5.87 1.06
N CYS A 212 -0.30 6.06 -0.03
CA CYS A 212 -1.23 5.08 -0.58
C CYS A 212 -0.75 4.66 -1.97
N GLY A 213 -0.15 3.47 -2.08
CA GLY A 213 0.48 3.03 -3.33
C GLY A 213 -0.52 2.90 -4.50
N THR A 214 -1.71 2.36 -4.26
CA THR A 214 -2.77 2.30 -5.27
C THR A 214 -3.31 3.69 -5.60
N GLY A 215 -3.40 4.59 -4.61
CA GLY A 215 -3.79 5.97 -4.81
C GLY A 215 -2.83 6.71 -5.73
N THR A 216 -1.54 6.60 -5.48
CA THR A 216 -0.49 7.22 -6.31
C THR A 216 -0.53 6.67 -7.75
N GLY A 217 -0.67 5.34 -7.92
CA GLY A 217 -0.82 4.74 -9.24
C GLY A 217 -2.06 5.23 -9.98
N ALA A 218 -3.21 5.26 -9.30
CA ALA A 218 -4.47 5.78 -9.84
C ALA A 218 -4.36 7.25 -10.27
N SER A 219 -3.70 8.07 -9.45
CA SER A 219 -3.50 9.48 -9.69
C SER A 219 -2.68 9.76 -10.96
N VAL A 220 -1.53 9.09 -11.08
CA VAL A 220 -0.68 9.25 -12.27
C VAL A 220 -1.37 8.71 -13.51
N TYR A 221 -2.02 7.55 -13.43
CA TYR A 221 -2.78 7.00 -14.56
C TYR A 221 -3.87 7.98 -15.04
N ALA A 222 -4.69 8.52 -14.12
CA ALA A 222 -5.75 9.47 -14.48
C ALA A 222 -5.20 10.77 -15.11
N LEU A 223 -4.07 11.27 -14.62
CA LEU A 223 -3.39 12.45 -15.19
C LEU A 223 -2.82 12.16 -16.57
N ALA A 224 -2.20 11.00 -16.79
CA ALA A 224 -1.66 10.59 -18.08
C ALA A 224 -2.76 10.43 -19.14
N GLU A 225 -3.91 9.84 -18.79
CA GLU A 225 -5.09 9.77 -19.67
C GLU A 225 -5.61 11.16 -20.07
N LYS A 226 -5.48 12.15 -19.18
CA LYS A 226 -5.76 13.56 -19.50
C LYS A 226 -4.61 14.31 -20.19
N ARG A 227 -3.51 13.63 -20.49
CA ARG A 227 -2.29 14.26 -21.05
C ARG A 227 -1.75 15.41 -20.19
N ARG A 228 -1.88 15.27 -18.86
CA ARG A 228 -1.37 16.22 -17.88
C ARG A 228 0.00 15.83 -17.33
N CYS A 229 0.41 14.59 -17.57
CA CYS A 229 1.76 14.08 -17.41
C CYS A 229 2.04 13.01 -18.50
N GLY A 230 3.31 12.55 -18.55
CA GLY A 230 3.72 11.39 -19.33
C GLY A 230 3.38 10.07 -18.65
N ASP A 231 3.82 8.97 -19.25
CA ASP A 231 3.68 7.61 -18.70
C ASP A 231 4.70 7.28 -17.59
N HIS A 232 5.56 8.24 -17.24
CA HIS A 232 6.49 8.20 -16.12
C HIS A 232 6.27 9.43 -15.26
N ALA A 233 6.09 9.26 -13.94
CA ALA A 233 5.95 10.36 -13.02
C ALA A 233 6.57 10.05 -11.64
N GLU A 234 7.15 11.08 -11.03
CA GLU A 234 7.63 11.11 -9.66
C GLU A 234 6.58 11.75 -8.76
N VAL A 235 6.22 11.08 -7.69
CA VAL A 235 5.22 11.55 -6.73
C VAL A 235 5.83 11.56 -5.33
N GLU A 236 6.02 12.75 -4.81
CA GLU A 236 6.43 12.94 -3.43
C GLU A 236 5.20 12.78 -2.53
N VAL A 237 5.33 11.91 -1.53
CA VAL A 237 4.34 11.69 -0.47
C VAL A 237 5.02 11.92 0.88
N LYS A 238 4.26 12.03 1.97
CA LYS A 238 4.84 12.21 3.31
C LYS A 238 5.83 11.11 3.69
N GLY A 239 5.63 9.90 3.16
CA GLY A 239 6.47 8.72 3.42
C GLY A 239 7.71 8.60 2.51
N GLY A 240 7.91 9.49 1.54
CA GLY A 240 9.06 9.48 0.63
C GLY A 240 8.70 9.73 -0.84
N LEU A 241 9.54 9.25 -1.74
CA LEU A 241 9.34 9.37 -3.18
C LEU A 241 8.82 8.05 -3.75
N LEU A 242 7.73 8.13 -4.51
CA LEU A 242 7.17 7.04 -5.30
C LEU A 242 7.31 7.36 -6.78
N ILE A 243 7.59 6.36 -7.60
CA ILE A 243 7.69 6.48 -9.05
C ILE A 243 6.64 5.57 -9.67
N VAL A 244 5.86 6.12 -10.58
CA VAL A 244 4.86 5.37 -11.33
C VAL A 244 5.25 5.32 -12.80
N ASP A 245 5.29 4.11 -13.36
CA ASP A 245 5.50 3.86 -14.77
C ASP A 245 4.27 3.17 -15.37
N ILE A 246 3.76 3.68 -16.48
CA ILE A 246 2.65 3.10 -17.24
C ILE A 246 3.21 2.47 -18.49
N VAL A 247 3.18 1.13 -18.57
CA VAL A 247 3.59 0.39 -19.76
C VAL A 247 2.40 0.26 -20.70
N ARG A 248 2.55 0.70 -21.94
CA ARG A 248 1.46 0.69 -22.92
C ARG A 248 1.77 -0.13 -24.15
N VAL A 249 0.73 -0.73 -24.72
CA VAL A 249 0.71 -1.21 -26.09
C VAL A 249 -0.37 -0.43 -26.86
N GLY A 250 0.06 0.46 -27.73
CA GLY A 250 -0.81 1.47 -28.31
C GLY A 250 -1.40 2.41 -27.26
N LYS A 251 -2.73 2.41 -27.11
CA LYS A 251 -3.42 3.20 -26.06
C LYS A 251 -3.73 2.40 -24.80
N LYS A 252 -3.55 1.08 -24.84
CA LYS A 252 -3.91 0.19 -23.72
C LYS A 252 -2.81 0.18 -22.67
N CYS A 253 -3.15 0.42 -21.41
CA CYS A 253 -2.29 0.15 -20.28
C CYS A 253 -2.14 -1.37 -20.13
N MET A 254 -0.92 -1.87 -20.19
CA MET A 254 -0.59 -3.28 -19.98
C MET A 254 -0.14 -3.52 -18.54
N ASP A 255 0.71 -2.62 -18.02
CA ASP A 255 1.15 -2.65 -16.64
C ASP A 255 1.15 -1.26 -16.04
N LEU A 256 0.69 -1.16 -14.81
CA LEU A 256 0.84 -0.02 -13.95
C LEU A 256 1.83 -0.39 -12.85
N LEU A 257 3.02 0.19 -12.90
CA LEU A 257 4.14 -0.17 -12.06
C LEU A 257 4.40 0.91 -11.01
N LEU A 258 4.59 0.51 -9.76
CA LEU A 258 4.91 1.39 -8.65
C LEU A 258 6.27 1.02 -8.07
N THR A 259 7.20 1.95 -8.13
CA THR A 259 8.52 1.85 -7.50
C THR A 259 8.57 2.74 -6.27
N GLY A 260 9.14 2.26 -5.19
CA GLY A 260 9.32 3.05 -3.98
C GLY A 260 10.18 2.36 -2.94
N PRO A 261 10.49 3.06 -1.84
CA PRO A 261 11.38 2.56 -0.82
C PRO A 261 10.75 1.41 -0.03
N ALA A 262 11.62 0.51 0.39
CA ALA A 262 11.37 -0.52 1.38
C ALA A 262 12.61 -0.56 2.29
N SER A 263 12.49 -0.19 3.55
CA SER A 263 13.61 -0.04 4.48
C SER A 263 13.58 -1.13 5.54
N LEU A 264 14.71 -1.80 5.75
CA LEU A 264 14.96 -2.60 6.95
C LEU A 264 15.16 -1.63 8.13
N VAL A 265 14.46 -1.85 9.23
CA VAL A 265 14.54 -0.99 10.43
C VAL A 265 15.36 -1.67 11.51
N CYS A 266 14.96 -2.87 11.88
CA CYS A 266 15.67 -3.70 12.85
C CYS A 266 15.25 -5.17 12.72
N GLU A 267 16.05 -6.03 13.32
CA GLU A 267 15.72 -7.43 13.56
C GLU A 267 15.77 -7.69 15.06
N GLY A 268 15.03 -8.69 15.53
CA GLY A 268 15.00 -9.02 16.95
C GLY A 268 14.35 -10.37 17.22
N GLU A 269 14.23 -10.64 18.50
CA GLU A 269 13.54 -11.82 18.99
C GLU A 269 12.46 -11.44 20.00
N VAL A 270 11.26 -11.97 19.79
CA VAL A 270 10.13 -11.82 20.71
C VAL A 270 10.25 -12.87 21.80
N PHE A 271 10.25 -12.45 23.06
CA PHE A 271 10.24 -13.35 24.21
C PHE A 271 8.89 -14.06 24.34
N GLU A 272 8.90 -15.27 24.93
CA GLU A 272 7.68 -16.08 25.07
C GLU A 272 6.60 -15.38 25.88
N GLU A 273 6.95 -14.60 26.90
CA GLU A 273 6.00 -13.82 27.72
C GLU A 273 5.20 -12.77 26.92
N ALA A 274 5.75 -12.32 25.78
CA ALA A 274 5.09 -11.35 24.89
C ALA A 274 4.26 -12.02 23.79
N ILE A 275 4.26 -13.36 23.74
CA ILE A 275 3.48 -14.14 22.76
C ILE A 275 2.21 -14.65 23.46
N PRO A 276 1.00 -14.41 22.89
CA PRO A 276 -0.22 -14.98 23.44
C PRO A 276 -0.11 -16.49 23.61
N GLN A 277 -0.52 -17.04 24.76
CA GLN A 277 -0.40 -18.48 25.05
C GLN A 277 -1.01 -19.36 23.94
N GLU A 278 -2.10 -18.90 23.33
CA GLU A 278 -2.77 -19.60 22.23
C GLU A 278 -2.04 -19.47 20.89
N ALA A 279 -1.04 -18.61 20.79
CA ALA A 279 -0.15 -18.45 19.64
C ALA A 279 1.27 -18.97 19.93
N ALA A 280 1.53 -19.43 21.15
CA ALA A 280 2.81 -20.03 21.51
C ALA A 280 3.06 -21.32 20.70
N PHE A 281 4.32 -21.52 20.31
CA PHE A 281 4.75 -22.77 19.72
C PHE A 281 4.58 -23.87 20.78
N GLY A 282 3.86 -24.94 20.45
CA GLY A 282 3.85 -26.10 21.33
C GLY A 282 5.28 -26.57 21.48
N CYS A 283 5.82 -26.47 22.71
CA CYS A 283 7.06 -27.16 23.05
C CYS A 283 6.80 -28.65 22.88
N VAL A 284 7.38 -29.28 21.85
CA VAL A 284 7.54 -30.73 21.73
C VAL A 284 8.96 -31.05 22.13
#